data_ded9ef87acaaa93b18abb6b0c7484b41
#
_entry.id   ded9ef87acaaa93b18abb6b0c7484b41
#
_cell.length_a   1.000
_cell.length_b   1.000
_cell.length_c   1.000
_cell.angle_alpha   90.00
_cell.angle_beta   90.00
_cell.angle_gamma   90.00
#
_symmetry.space_group_name_H-M   'P 1'
#
loop_
_entity.id
_entity.type
_entity.pdbx_description
1 polymer ?
#
loop_
_entity_poly.entity_id
_entity_poly.type
_entity_poly.pdbx_seq_one_letter_code
_entity_poly.pdbx_strand_id
1 'polypeptide(L)'
;MRAVIQRVTEASVTVDHKVCAVMRDGLLILLGIEEGDTQEDIDWLCRKIINMRIFGDDEGKMNESLRTVDGDAIVVSQFTLHASTKKGNRPSFINAAKPDIAEPLYQDFVTSFEKEFGKSVGVGVFGGDMKVSLLNDGPVTIIIDSKEKR
;
A
#
# COMPACT_ATOMS: atom_id res chain seq x y z
N MET A 1 -7.35 -2.95 8.91
CA MET A 1 -6.40 -2.27 7.98
C MET A 1 -6.42 -3.01 6.66
N ARG A 2 -6.53 -2.27 5.57
CA ARG A 2 -6.65 -2.87 4.23
C ARG A 2 -5.60 -2.29 3.30
N ALA A 3 -4.96 -3.14 2.51
CA ALA A 3 -4.02 -2.72 1.49
C ALA A 3 -4.44 -3.24 0.11
N VAL A 4 -4.27 -2.39 -0.89
CA VAL A 4 -4.33 -2.79 -2.29
C VAL A 4 -2.93 -2.66 -2.85
N ILE A 5 -2.41 -3.75 -3.38
CA ILE A 5 -1.03 -3.87 -3.83
C ILE A 5 -1.03 -4.07 -5.32
N GLN A 6 -0.25 -3.26 -6.02
CA GLN A 6 -0.06 -3.39 -7.46
C GLN A 6 1.42 -3.60 -7.75
N ARG A 7 1.73 -4.68 -8.47
CA ARG A 7 3.07 -4.91 -8.99
C ARG A 7 3.32 -3.97 -10.15
N VAL A 8 4.43 -3.24 -10.12
CA VAL A 8 4.72 -2.19 -11.10
C VAL A 8 6.14 -2.30 -11.65
N THR A 9 6.36 -1.79 -12.86
CA THR A 9 7.68 -1.56 -13.43
C THR A 9 8.14 -0.12 -13.21
N GLU A 10 7.20 0.78 -12.96
CA GLU A 10 7.46 2.16 -12.56
C GLU A 10 6.25 2.74 -11.84
N ALA A 11 6.47 3.63 -10.90
CA ALA A 11 5.43 4.41 -10.26
C ALA A 11 5.97 5.75 -9.74
N SER A 12 5.09 6.71 -9.61
CA SER A 12 5.43 8.01 -9.02
C SER A 12 4.22 8.65 -8.35
N VAL A 13 4.49 9.52 -7.39
CA VAL A 13 3.47 10.33 -6.70
C VAL A 13 3.86 11.79 -6.83
N THR A 14 2.92 12.60 -7.30
CA THR A 14 3.10 14.04 -7.48
C THR A 14 2.04 14.80 -6.69
N VAL A 15 2.45 15.81 -5.93
CA VAL A 15 1.57 16.71 -5.17
C VAL A 15 1.99 18.14 -5.49
N ASP A 16 1.03 18.98 -5.84
CA ASP A 16 1.25 20.40 -6.20
C ASP A 16 2.38 20.57 -7.25
N HIS A 17 2.33 19.75 -8.30
CA HIS A 17 3.31 19.72 -9.40
C HIS A 17 4.75 19.31 -8.98
N LYS A 18 4.92 18.78 -7.75
CA LYS A 18 6.22 18.29 -7.26
C LYS A 18 6.17 16.78 -7.08
N VAL A 19 7.17 16.10 -7.61
CA VAL A 19 7.32 14.66 -7.44
C VAL A 19 7.78 14.37 -6.00
N CYS A 20 6.93 13.66 -5.24
CA CYS A 20 7.22 13.25 -3.86
C CYS A 20 7.96 11.92 -3.80
N ALA A 21 7.66 11.02 -4.73
CA ALA A 21 8.25 9.69 -4.77
C ALA A 21 8.29 9.21 -6.22
N VAL A 22 9.32 8.46 -6.53
CA VAL A 22 9.49 7.79 -7.82
C VAL A 22 10.19 6.45 -7.59
N MET A 23 9.79 5.43 -8.32
CA MET A 23 10.40 4.10 -8.25
C MET A 23 10.32 3.38 -9.59
N ARG A 24 11.13 2.37 -9.73
CA ARG A 24 11.07 1.40 -10.82
C ARG A 24 10.35 0.12 -10.36
N ASP A 25 10.90 -1.05 -10.64
CA ASP A 25 10.27 -2.34 -10.31
C ASP A 25 9.98 -2.49 -8.82
N GLY A 26 8.78 -2.92 -8.51
CA GLY A 26 8.37 -3.16 -7.14
C GLY A 26 6.86 -3.12 -6.92
N LEU A 27 6.44 -2.57 -5.78
CA LEU A 27 5.04 -2.52 -5.37
C LEU A 27 4.58 -1.09 -5.09
N LEU A 28 3.46 -0.71 -5.68
CA LEU A 28 2.66 0.41 -5.22
C LEU A 28 1.62 -0.11 -4.23
N ILE A 29 1.61 0.45 -3.02
CA ILE A 29 0.76 0.01 -1.92
C ILE A 29 -0.19 1.14 -1.55
N LEU A 30 -1.48 0.92 -1.74
CA LEU A 30 -2.54 1.79 -1.26
C LEU A 30 -2.98 1.27 0.11
N LEU A 31 -2.90 2.10 1.15
CA LEU A 31 -3.17 1.70 2.54
C LEU A 31 -4.38 2.44 3.10
N GLY A 32 -5.42 1.70 3.44
CA GLY A 32 -6.61 2.19 4.14
C GLY A 32 -6.59 1.77 5.61
N ILE A 33 -6.85 2.73 6.48
CA ILE A 33 -6.88 2.53 7.93
C ILE A 33 -8.31 2.69 8.42
N GLU A 34 -8.78 1.76 9.25
CA GLU A 34 -10.08 1.84 9.90
C GLU A 34 -9.94 2.02 11.41
N GLU A 35 -11.01 2.45 12.03
CA GLU A 35 -11.03 2.60 13.48
C GLU A 35 -10.81 1.24 14.17
N GLY A 36 -9.94 1.21 15.17
CA GLY A 36 -9.59 -0.02 15.87
C GLY A 36 -8.40 -0.78 15.28
N ASP A 37 -7.78 -0.27 14.22
CA ASP A 37 -6.50 -0.81 13.75
C ASP A 37 -5.39 -0.53 14.77
N THR A 38 -4.48 -1.49 14.90
CA THR A 38 -3.40 -1.47 15.88
C THR A 38 -2.06 -1.82 15.24
N GLN A 39 -0.99 -1.78 16.03
CA GLN A 39 0.34 -2.20 15.62
C GLN A 39 0.37 -3.66 15.15
N GLU A 40 -0.48 -4.52 15.69
CA GLU A 40 -0.60 -5.92 15.26
C GLU A 40 -1.04 -6.02 13.79
N ASP A 41 -2.00 -5.18 13.37
CA ASP A 41 -2.44 -5.09 11.97
C ASP A 41 -1.30 -4.64 11.06
N ILE A 42 -0.55 -3.63 11.50
CA ILE A 42 0.63 -3.11 10.79
C ILE A 42 1.67 -4.21 10.60
N ASP A 43 2.08 -4.87 11.68
CA ASP A 43 3.13 -5.89 11.65
C ASP A 43 2.76 -7.06 10.74
N TRP A 44 1.49 -7.47 10.80
CA TRP A 44 1.01 -8.56 9.97
C TRP A 44 1.03 -8.19 8.48
N LEU A 45 0.52 -7.00 8.12
CA LEU A 45 0.50 -6.52 6.73
C LEU A 45 1.92 -6.33 6.20
N CYS A 46 2.81 -5.70 6.95
CA CYS A 46 4.20 -5.47 6.52
C CYS A 46 4.88 -6.80 6.16
N ARG A 47 4.83 -7.78 7.08
CA ARG A 47 5.42 -9.10 6.81
C ARG A 47 4.79 -9.79 5.61
N LYS A 48 3.46 -9.71 5.48
CA LYS A 48 2.75 -10.34 4.38
C LYS A 48 3.14 -9.71 3.04
N ILE A 49 3.10 -8.40 2.93
CA ILE A 49 3.39 -7.68 1.69
C ILE A 49 4.83 -7.92 1.22
N ILE A 50 5.79 -7.80 2.13
CA ILE A 50 7.22 -7.93 1.80
C ILE A 50 7.57 -9.34 1.32
N ASN A 51 6.92 -10.36 1.88
CA ASN A 51 7.26 -11.76 1.61
C ASN A 51 6.30 -12.44 0.63
N MET A 52 5.27 -11.75 0.15
CA MET A 52 4.33 -12.30 -0.82
C MET A 52 5.03 -12.57 -2.15
N ARG A 53 4.89 -13.79 -2.64
CA ARG A 53 5.63 -14.30 -3.80
C ARG A 53 4.88 -14.04 -5.10
N ILE A 54 4.89 -12.79 -5.54
CA ILE A 54 4.15 -12.31 -6.72
C ILE A 54 5.05 -11.77 -7.83
N PHE A 55 6.35 -11.94 -7.72
CA PHE A 55 7.29 -11.63 -8.79
C PHE A 55 7.73 -12.90 -9.51
N GLY A 56 8.04 -12.77 -10.80
CA GLY A 56 8.44 -13.91 -11.62
C GLY A 56 9.81 -14.49 -11.24
N ASP A 57 9.91 -15.83 -11.26
CA ASP A 57 11.16 -16.53 -11.17
C ASP A 57 11.76 -16.75 -12.58
N ASP A 58 12.89 -17.48 -12.67
CA ASP A 58 13.56 -17.77 -13.92
C ASP A 58 12.71 -18.63 -14.89
N GLU A 59 11.68 -19.31 -14.37
CA GLU A 59 10.72 -20.08 -15.15
C GLU A 59 9.45 -19.30 -15.52
N GLY A 60 9.38 -18.01 -15.14
CA GLY A 60 8.22 -17.14 -15.38
C GLY A 60 7.04 -17.38 -14.44
N LYS A 61 7.22 -18.13 -13.36
CA LYS A 61 6.18 -18.36 -12.35
C LYS A 61 6.27 -17.33 -11.23
N MET A 62 5.12 -16.93 -10.67
CA MET A 62 5.07 -16.08 -9.50
C MET A 62 5.58 -16.83 -8.26
N ASN A 63 6.84 -16.65 -7.94
CA ASN A 63 7.54 -17.40 -6.91
C ASN A 63 8.51 -16.57 -6.07
N GLU A 64 8.83 -15.35 -6.51
CA GLU A 64 9.76 -14.46 -5.83
C GLU A 64 9.02 -13.33 -5.12
N SER A 65 9.56 -12.91 -3.98
CA SER A 65 8.99 -11.82 -3.17
C SER A 65 9.64 -10.47 -3.49
N LEU A 66 9.04 -9.38 -2.99
CA LEU A 66 9.63 -8.05 -3.05
C LEU A 66 11.07 -8.05 -2.48
N ARG A 67 11.29 -8.80 -1.40
CA ARG A 67 12.61 -8.95 -0.78
C ARG A 67 13.61 -9.64 -1.68
N THR A 68 13.22 -10.76 -2.29
CA THR A 68 14.15 -11.57 -3.11
C THR A 68 14.51 -10.91 -4.43
N VAL A 69 13.61 -10.13 -5.02
CA VAL A 69 13.92 -9.37 -6.24
C VAL A 69 14.59 -8.02 -5.96
N ASP A 70 14.76 -7.67 -4.68
CA ASP A 70 15.30 -6.37 -4.26
C ASP A 70 14.56 -5.19 -4.91
N GLY A 71 13.24 -5.30 -4.97
CA GLY A 71 12.40 -4.25 -5.54
C GLY A 71 12.23 -3.06 -4.61
N ASP A 72 11.55 -2.04 -5.09
CA ASP A 72 11.19 -0.86 -4.32
C ASP A 72 9.71 -0.87 -3.93
N ALA A 73 9.32 0.05 -3.06
CA ALA A 73 7.92 0.25 -2.69
C ALA A 73 7.58 1.71 -2.51
N ILE A 74 6.35 2.07 -2.85
CA ILE A 74 5.73 3.35 -2.49
C ILE A 74 4.48 3.02 -1.68
N VAL A 75 4.31 3.70 -0.53
CA VAL A 75 3.13 3.55 0.33
C VAL A 75 2.32 4.85 0.29
N VAL A 76 1.08 4.74 -0.16
CA VAL A 76 0.14 5.86 -0.29
C VAL A 76 -1.05 5.64 0.61
N SER A 77 -1.43 6.64 1.41
CA SER A 77 -2.66 6.59 2.20
C SER A 77 -3.89 6.65 1.30
N GLN A 78 -4.89 5.78 1.54
CA GLN A 78 -6.08 5.65 0.73
C GLN A 78 -7.29 5.28 1.60
N PHE A 79 -7.90 6.27 2.26
CA PHE A 79 -9.05 6.04 3.15
C PHE A 79 -10.26 5.46 2.40
N THR A 80 -10.39 5.76 1.10
CA THR A 80 -11.52 5.29 0.28
C THR A 80 -11.57 3.77 0.11
N LEU A 81 -10.53 3.03 0.51
CA LEU A 81 -10.56 1.57 0.56
C LEU A 81 -11.59 1.05 1.58
N HIS A 82 -12.01 1.89 2.54
CA HIS A 82 -13.06 1.60 3.51
C HIS A 82 -14.42 2.21 3.12
N ALA A 83 -14.62 2.48 1.82
CA ALA A 83 -15.89 2.96 1.31
C ALA A 83 -16.98 1.90 1.43
N SER A 84 -18.18 2.33 1.81
CA SER A 84 -19.39 1.53 1.70
C SER A 84 -20.28 2.07 0.59
N THR A 85 -20.61 1.21 -0.37
CA THR A 85 -21.52 1.51 -1.48
C THR A 85 -22.87 0.80 -1.33
N LYS A 86 -23.16 0.35 -0.11
CA LYS A 86 -24.37 -0.46 0.19
C LYS A 86 -25.67 0.29 -0.07
N LYS A 87 -25.68 1.61 0.13
CA LYS A 87 -26.89 2.44 -0.04
C LYS A 87 -26.60 3.61 -0.98
N GLY A 88 -27.34 3.63 -2.09
CA GLY A 88 -27.26 4.72 -3.08
C GLY A 88 -25.91 4.78 -3.81
N ASN A 89 -25.72 5.84 -4.58
CA ASN A 89 -24.57 6.01 -5.46
C ASN A 89 -23.47 6.90 -4.87
N ARG A 90 -23.71 7.51 -3.70
CA ARG A 90 -22.70 8.28 -2.97
C ARG A 90 -22.02 7.35 -1.93
N PRO A 91 -20.72 7.05 -2.08
CA PRO A 91 -20.03 6.22 -1.12
C PRO A 91 -20.03 6.85 0.29
N SER A 92 -20.17 6.01 1.31
CA SER A 92 -19.98 6.41 2.70
C SER A 92 -18.61 5.99 3.18
N PHE A 93 -17.91 6.85 3.91
CA PHE A 93 -16.58 6.60 4.45
C PHE A 93 -16.57 6.50 5.98
N ILE A 94 -17.72 6.17 6.57
CA ILE A 94 -17.88 6.09 8.03
C ILE A 94 -16.94 5.06 8.68
N ASN A 95 -16.54 4.03 7.93
CA ASN A 95 -15.64 2.98 8.42
C ASN A 95 -14.16 3.37 8.37
N ALA A 96 -13.82 4.43 7.63
CA ALA A 96 -12.46 4.92 7.58
C ALA A 96 -12.12 5.65 8.90
N ALA A 97 -10.93 5.39 9.44
CA ALA A 97 -10.43 6.14 10.59
C ALA A 97 -10.28 7.63 10.23
N LYS A 98 -10.58 8.49 11.21
CA LYS A 98 -10.39 9.93 11.04
C LYS A 98 -8.91 10.29 10.96
N PRO A 99 -8.55 11.42 10.34
CA PRO A 99 -7.15 11.80 10.14
C PRO A 99 -6.29 11.84 11.39
N ASP A 100 -6.83 12.25 12.54
CA ASP A 100 -6.13 12.30 13.82
C ASP A 100 -5.70 10.91 14.33
N ILE A 101 -6.41 9.86 13.92
CA ILE A 101 -6.08 8.46 14.21
C ILE A 101 -5.29 7.84 13.05
N ALA A 102 -5.73 8.08 11.81
CA ALA A 102 -5.18 7.42 10.64
C ALA A 102 -3.75 7.88 10.30
N GLU A 103 -3.44 9.16 10.44
CA GLU A 103 -2.11 9.68 10.08
C GLU A 103 -0.99 9.08 10.94
N PRO A 104 -1.08 9.04 12.29
CA PRO A 104 -0.08 8.35 13.11
C PRO A 104 0.09 6.88 12.76
N LEU A 105 -0.99 6.15 12.51
CA LEU A 105 -0.92 4.73 12.12
C LEU A 105 -0.31 4.55 10.74
N TYR A 106 -0.55 5.47 9.82
CA TYR A 106 0.11 5.46 8.52
C TYR A 106 1.63 5.65 8.68
N GLN A 107 2.06 6.59 9.50
CA GLN A 107 3.49 6.80 9.78
C GLN A 107 4.12 5.57 10.45
N ASP A 108 3.42 4.96 11.40
CA ASP A 108 3.86 3.72 12.05
C ASP A 108 3.97 2.57 11.05
N PHE A 109 3.03 2.48 10.10
CA PHE A 109 3.12 1.50 9.02
C PHE A 109 4.37 1.70 8.18
N VAL A 110 4.65 2.92 7.74
CA VAL A 110 5.85 3.22 6.94
C VAL A 110 7.12 2.85 7.72
N THR A 111 7.21 3.26 8.98
CA THR A 111 8.36 2.95 9.85
C THR A 111 8.54 1.44 10.03
N SER A 112 7.46 0.72 10.31
CA SER A 112 7.50 -0.74 10.47
C SER A 112 7.85 -1.46 9.18
N PHE A 113 7.31 -0.97 8.06
CA PHE A 113 7.61 -1.52 6.75
C PHE A 113 9.10 -1.37 6.41
N GLU A 114 9.67 -0.18 6.59
CA GLU A 114 11.09 0.09 6.34
C GLU A 114 11.99 -0.75 7.24
N LYS A 115 11.62 -0.90 8.50
CA LYS A 115 12.36 -1.76 9.45
C LYS A 115 12.35 -3.23 9.03
N GLU A 116 11.20 -3.76 8.65
CA GLU A 116 11.06 -5.16 8.19
C GLU A 116 11.72 -5.37 6.84
N PHE A 117 11.61 -4.41 5.94
CA PHE A 117 12.14 -4.48 4.58
C PHE A 117 13.65 -4.27 4.52
N GLY A 118 14.19 -3.43 5.40
CA GLY A 118 15.62 -3.13 5.46
C GLY A 118 16.05 -1.99 4.56
N LYS A 119 15.13 -1.25 3.96
CA LYS A 119 15.43 -0.05 3.18
C LYS A 119 14.25 0.94 3.18
N SER A 120 14.53 2.18 2.82
CA SER A 120 13.53 3.25 2.73
C SER A 120 12.51 2.97 1.63
N VAL A 121 11.29 3.45 1.83
CA VAL A 121 10.23 3.42 0.84
C VAL A 121 9.79 4.83 0.45
N GLY A 122 9.23 4.98 -0.75
CA GLY A 122 8.61 6.22 -1.17
C GLY A 122 7.28 6.43 -0.45
N VAL A 123 6.94 7.69 -0.20
CA VAL A 123 5.67 8.08 0.42
C VAL A 123 5.08 9.27 -0.32
N GLY A 124 3.76 9.41 -0.24
CA GLY A 124 3.07 10.62 -0.65
C GLY A 124 2.91 11.61 0.50
N VAL A 125 1.88 12.44 0.40
CA VAL A 125 1.49 13.39 1.45
C VAL A 125 0.14 12.97 2.00
N PHE A 126 0.08 12.64 3.28
CA PHE A 126 -1.17 12.24 3.92
C PHE A 126 -2.22 13.35 3.78
N GLY A 127 -3.40 12.99 3.28
CA GLY A 127 -4.48 13.96 3.03
C GLY A 127 -4.27 14.87 1.83
N GLY A 128 -3.15 14.78 1.14
CA GLY A 128 -2.87 15.59 -0.05
C GLY A 128 -3.63 15.11 -1.29
N ASP A 129 -3.77 16.00 -2.26
CA ASP A 129 -4.23 15.65 -3.60
C ASP A 129 -3.05 15.05 -4.37
N MET A 130 -2.99 13.72 -4.39
CA MET A 130 -1.89 12.98 -4.99
C MET A 130 -2.24 12.51 -6.40
N LYS A 131 -1.37 12.83 -7.36
CA LYS A 131 -1.41 12.23 -8.70
C LYS A 131 -0.50 11.02 -8.68
N VAL A 132 -1.09 9.85 -8.70
CA VAL A 132 -0.37 8.57 -8.64
C VAL A 132 -0.29 8.00 -10.05
N SER A 133 0.93 7.93 -10.56
CA SER A 133 1.20 7.33 -11.87
C SER A 133 1.88 5.98 -11.67
N LEU A 134 1.46 4.99 -12.44
CA LEU A 134 2.06 3.66 -12.36
C LEU A 134 1.87 2.88 -13.66
N LEU A 135 2.77 1.93 -13.89
CA LEU A 135 2.60 0.92 -14.91
C LEU A 135 2.43 -0.44 -14.22
N ASN A 136 1.18 -0.92 -14.16
CA ASN A 136 0.87 -2.21 -13.56
C ASN A 136 1.44 -3.32 -14.45
N ASP A 137 2.27 -4.16 -13.84
CA ASP A 137 2.99 -5.21 -14.54
C ASP A 137 2.27 -6.55 -14.38
N GLY A 138 1.63 -6.98 -15.48
CA GLY A 138 1.02 -8.29 -15.49
C GLY A 138 -0.40 -8.39 -16.06
N PRO A 139 -1.46 -7.67 -15.64
CA PRO A 139 -1.57 -6.93 -14.39
C PRO A 139 -1.57 -7.83 -13.16
N VAL A 140 -1.05 -7.34 -12.06
CA VAL A 140 -1.11 -8.01 -10.75
C VAL A 140 -1.56 -7.00 -9.72
N THR A 141 -2.74 -7.23 -9.15
CA THR A 141 -3.36 -6.41 -8.11
C THR A 141 -3.94 -7.34 -7.04
N ILE A 142 -3.54 -7.15 -5.80
CA ILE A 142 -3.94 -8.00 -4.68
C ILE A 142 -4.51 -7.14 -3.57
N ILE A 143 -5.64 -7.56 -3.01
CA ILE A 143 -6.29 -6.92 -1.86
C ILE A 143 -6.00 -7.78 -0.64
N ILE A 144 -5.48 -7.16 0.42
CA ILE A 144 -5.24 -7.82 1.71
C ILE A 144 -5.92 -7.04 2.81
N ASP A 145 -6.61 -7.74 3.69
CA ASP A 145 -7.28 -7.15 4.86
C ASP A 145 -6.81 -7.87 6.13
N SER A 146 -6.31 -7.11 7.11
CA SER A 146 -5.81 -7.68 8.37
C SER A 146 -6.91 -8.27 9.26
N LYS A 147 -8.16 -7.82 9.05
CA LYS A 147 -9.32 -8.33 9.78
C LYS A 147 -9.97 -9.54 9.09
N GLU A 148 -9.79 -9.66 7.78
CA GLU A 148 -10.31 -10.75 6.96
C GLU A 148 -9.16 -11.51 6.29
N LYS A 149 -8.34 -12.17 7.10
CA LYS A 149 -7.18 -12.94 6.62
C LYS A 149 -7.66 -14.15 5.80
N ARG A 150 -7.48 -14.09 4.47
CA ARG A 150 -7.80 -15.17 3.51
C ARG A 150 -6.68 -15.40 2.52
#